data_de0d2406f8869d6656392611efa59ecf
#
_entry.id   de0d2406f8869d6656392611efa59ecf
#
_cell.length_a   1.000
_cell.length_b   1.000
_cell.length_c   1.000
_cell.angle_alpha   90.00
_cell.angle_beta   90.00
_cell.angle_gamma   90.00
#
_symmetry.space_group_name_H-M   'P 1'
#
loop_
_entity.id
_entity.type
_entity.pdbx_description
1 polymer ?
#
loop_
_entity_poly.entity_id
_entity_poly.type
_entity_poly.pdbx_seq_one_letter_code
_entity_poly.pdbx_strand_id
1 'polypeptide(L)'
;HIQSGEVDGYVSLDFLLTGPDAKLRANEIVRTVAVANTDGLNVREQANTESVIVTQIPKGEELEYVETADGWVKVSIDGEDAYVSEEYVTVENRLDTAITMSELLYGAGVSDVRVELVEYAKQFVGNPYVWGGTSLTKGADCSGFVLAVYKKFGVSLPHHSGSQAKQGSKISASDLQPGDLVFYGNGSGSINHVAIYIGGGQVIHASSPKTGIKISKYNYRTPVKYVSILQD
;
A
#
# COMPACT_ATOMS: atom_id res chain seq x y z
N HIS A 1 -24.46 1.76 -12.74
CA HIS A 1 -23.51 0.69 -12.39
C HIS A 1 -22.42 0.63 -13.43
N ILE A 2 -21.16 0.53 -13.00
CA ILE A 2 -19.98 0.37 -13.85
C ILE A 2 -19.11 -0.78 -13.34
N GLN A 3 -18.34 -1.35 -14.26
CA GLN A 3 -17.21 -2.22 -13.95
C GLN A 3 -15.99 -1.68 -14.70
N SER A 4 -14.88 -1.49 -14.01
CA SER A 4 -13.63 -1.00 -14.60
C SER A 4 -12.45 -1.62 -13.85
N GLY A 5 -11.69 -2.48 -14.51
CA GLY A 5 -10.72 -3.35 -13.84
C GLY A 5 -11.41 -4.24 -12.82
N GLU A 6 -10.92 -4.25 -11.59
CA GLU A 6 -11.50 -4.98 -10.46
C GLU A 6 -12.57 -4.18 -9.70
N VAL A 7 -12.78 -2.91 -10.05
CA VAL A 7 -13.77 -2.06 -9.41
C VAL A 7 -15.15 -2.33 -10.01
N ASP A 8 -16.08 -2.74 -9.16
CA ASP A 8 -17.51 -2.91 -9.46
C ASP A 8 -18.31 -1.98 -8.55
N GLY A 9 -19.13 -1.07 -9.12
CA GLY A 9 -19.81 -0.07 -8.32
C GLY A 9 -20.72 0.87 -9.09
N TYR A 10 -21.13 1.95 -8.43
CA TYR A 10 -22.01 2.97 -8.98
C TYR A 10 -21.31 4.32 -9.07
N VAL A 11 -21.51 5.03 -10.18
CA VAL A 11 -21.05 6.39 -10.40
C VAL A 11 -22.23 7.27 -10.82
N SER A 12 -22.21 8.55 -10.39
CA SER A 12 -23.21 9.52 -10.89
C SER A 12 -23.02 9.74 -12.38
N LEU A 13 -24.14 9.83 -13.12
CA LEU A 13 -24.13 10.15 -14.55
C LEU A 13 -23.47 11.51 -14.85
N ASP A 14 -23.46 12.45 -13.90
CA ASP A 14 -22.81 13.75 -14.03
C ASP A 14 -21.28 13.65 -14.22
N PHE A 15 -20.68 12.53 -13.82
CA PHE A 15 -19.25 12.25 -13.93
C PHE A 15 -18.93 11.18 -14.97
N LEU A 16 -19.91 10.78 -15.79
CA LEU A 16 -19.76 9.71 -16.77
C LEU A 16 -19.96 10.25 -18.19
N LEU A 17 -18.93 10.14 -19.00
CA LEU A 17 -19.06 10.34 -20.45
C LEU A 17 -19.57 9.05 -21.10
N THR A 18 -20.50 9.19 -22.05
CA THR A 18 -21.04 8.07 -22.82
C THR A 18 -21.12 8.39 -24.32
N GLY A 19 -21.28 7.37 -25.15
CA GLY A 19 -21.47 7.55 -26.58
C GLY A 19 -20.28 8.18 -27.32
N PRO A 20 -20.51 9.09 -28.28
CA PRO A 20 -19.44 9.71 -29.09
C PRO A 20 -18.45 10.51 -28.26
N ASP A 21 -18.90 11.24 -27.24
CA ASP A 21 -18.03 12.08 -26.40
C ASP A 21 -17.05 11.21 -25.58
N ALA A 22 -17.51 10.06 -25.09
CA ALA A 22 -16.64 9.10 -24.41
C ALA A 22 -15.55 8.55 -25.37
N LYS A 23 -15.89 8.26 -26.62
CA LYS A 23 -14.94 7.80 -27.61
C LYS A 23 -13.89 8.86 -27.95
N LEU A 24 -14.30 10.11 -28.11
CA LEU A 24 -13.38 11.22 -28.35
C LEU A 24 -12.40 11.35 -27.18
N ARG A 25 -12.91 11.38 -25.96
CA ARG A 25 -12.07 11.49 -24.77
C ARG A 25 -11.14 10.28 -24.60
N ALA A 26 -11.61 9.06 -24.86
CA ALA A 26 -10.78 7.86 -24.82
C ALA A 26 -9.60 7.95 -25.78
N ASN A 27 -9.82 8.42 -27.00
CA ASN A 27 -8.74 8.60 -27.98
C ASN A 27 -7.69 9.66 -27.56
N GLU A 28 -8.07 10.63 -26.75
CA GLU A 28 -7.15 11.67 -26.23
C GLU A 28 -6.27 11.16 -25.09
N ILE A 29 -6.77 10.22 -24.28
CA ILE A 29 -6.11 9.77 -23.05
C ILE A 29 -5.56 8.33 -23.16
N VAL A 30 -5.79 7.64 -24.27
CA VAL A 30 -5.24 6.30 -24.49
C VAL A 30 -3.72 6.35 -24.48
N ARG A 31 -3.11 5.42 -23.75
CA ARG A 31 -1.67 5.20 -23.72
C ARG A 31 -1.33 3.99 -24.60
N THR A 32 -0.23 4.06 -25.32
CA THR A 32 0.36 2.86 -25.93
C THR A 32 1.37 2.28 -24.95
N VAL A 33 1.28 0.99 -24.68
CA VAL A 33 2.17 0.27 -23.78
C VAL A 33 2.75 -0.96 -24.46
N ALA A 34 3.95 -1.34 -24.03
CA ALA A 34 4.57 -2.61 -24.38
C ALA A 34 4.43 -3.57 -23.19
N VAL A 35 3.67 -4.65 -23.36
CA VAL A 35 3.37 -5.63 -22.29
C VAL A 35 4.30 -6.83 -22.43
N ALA A 36 5.02 -7.21 -21.39
CA ALA A 36 5.93 -8.35 -21.38
C ALA A 36 5.18 -9.69 -21.53
N ASN A 37 5.58 -10.52 -22.49
CA ASN A 37 4.99 -11.84 -22.78
C ASN A 37 5.70 -12.98 -22.04
N THR A 38 6.85 -12.72 -21.43
CA THR A 38 7.71 -13.70 -20.77
C THR A 38 8.20 -13.21 -19.43
N ASP A 39 8.47 -14.13 -18.51
CA ASP A 39 9.13 -13.81 -17.23
C ASP A 39 10.62 -13.54 -17.43
N GLY A 40 11.14 -12.58 -16.68
CA GLY A 40 12.56 -12.21 -16.73
C GLY A 40 12.97 -11.55 -18.04
N LEU A 41 12.04 -10.78 -18.67
CA LEU A 41 12.36 -9.99 -19.87
C LEU A 41 13.45 -8.98 -19.56
N ASN A 42 14.56 -9.04 -20.30
CA ASN A 42 15.65 -8.08 -20.16
C ASN A 42 15.29 -6.72 -20.78
N VAL A 43 15.38 -5.70 -19.98
CA VAL A 43 15.34 -4.29 -20.41
C VAL A 43 16.78 -3.78 -20.54
N ARG A 44 17.12 -3.19 -21.66
CA ARG A 44 18.51 -2.87 -22.04
C ARG A 44 18.69 -1.38 -22.34
N GLU A 45 19.92 -0.89 -22.17
CA GLU A 45 20.27 0.51 -22.51
C GLU A 45 20.26 0.79 -24.02
N GLN A 46 20.46 -0.24 -24.85
CA GLN A 46 20.52 -0.08 -26.31
C GLN A 46 19.83 -1.27 -27.01
N ALA A 47 19.38 -1.04 -28.24
CA ALA A 47 18.69 -2.01 -29.08
C ALA A 47 19.62 -3.12 -29.62
N ASN A 48 20.27 -3.87 -28.72
CA ASN A 48 21.09 -5.03 -29.08
C ASN A 48 21.25 -5.99 -27.89
N THR A 49 21.58 -7.25 -28.16
CA THR A 49 21.69 -8.32 -27.16
C THR A 49 22.96 -8.25 -26.30
N GLU A 50 23.96 -7.46 -26.68
CA GLU A 50 25.23 -7.30 -25.97
C GLU A 50 25.23 -6.09 -25.03
N SER A 51 24.20 -5.22 -25.17
CA SER A 51 24.04 -4.04 -24.33
C SER A 51 23.78 -4.40 -22.85
N VAL A 52 24.12 -3.47 -21.97
CA VAL A 52 23.86 -3.56 -20.54
C VAL A 52 22.38 -3.80 -20.28
N ILE A 53 22.09 -4.73 -19.37
CA ILE A 53 20.73 -4.97 -18.85
C ILE A 53 20.51 -3.98 -17.71
N VAL A 54 19.56 -3.08 -17.89
CA VAL A 54 19.13 -2.10 -16.88
C VAL A 54 18.35 -2.79 -15.78
N THR A 55 17.38 -3.64 -16.19
CA THR A 55 16.54 -4.42 -15.28
C THR A 55 15.94 -5.63 -15.96
N GLN A 56 15.29 -6.49 -15.19
CA GLN A 56 14.46 -7.59 -15.69
C GLN A 56 13.05 -7.42 -15.15
N ILE A 57 12.06 -7.64 -16.02
CA ILE A 57 10.65 -7.50 -15.66
C ILE A 57 9.89 -8.82 -15.80
N PRO A 58 8.85 -9.06 -14.99
CA PRO A 58 8.02 -10.24 -15.06
C PRO A 58 7.05 -10.17 -16.23
N LYS A 59 6.47 -11.31 -16.59
CA LYS A 59 5.38 -11.40 -17.54
C LYS A 59 4.19 -10.56 -17.08
N GLY A 60 3.60 -9.81 -18.04
CA GLY A 60 2.45 -8.95 -17.80
C GLY A 60 2.80 -7.53 -17.34
N GLU A 61 4.07 -7.25 -17.07
CA GLU A 61 4.53 -5.88 -16.78
C GLU A 61 4.34 -4.97 -17.98
N GLU A 62 3.84 -3.76 -17.74
CA GLU A 62 3.59 -2.74 -18.76
C GLU A 62 4.69 -1.67 -18.73
N LEU A 63 5.29 -1.44 -19.92
CA LEU A 63 6.27 -0.36 -20.11
C LEU A 63 5.67 0.72 -21.01
N GLU A 64 5.99 1.98 -20.74
CA GLU A 64 5.58 3.10 -21.59
C GLU A 64 6.26 2.98 -22.95
N TYR A 65 5.43 2.80 -24.01
CA TYR A 65 5.91 2.64 -25.37
C TYR A 65 6.33 3.96 -25.99
N VAL A 66 7.44 3.95 -26.70
CA VAL A 66 7.93 5.12 -27.47
C VAL A 66 7.84 4.82 -28.97
N GLU A 67 8.54 3.80 -29.45
CA GLU A 67 8.56 3.41 -30.86
C GLU A 67 9.04 1.97 -31.03
N THR A 68 8.79 1.40 -32.22
CA THR A 68 9.34 0.08 -32.62
C THR A 68 10.23 0.28 -33.85
N ALA A 69 11.45 -0.23 -33.82
CA ALA A 69 12.40 -0.22 -34.91
C ALA A 69 13.35 -1.43 -34.83
N ASP A 70 13.63 -2.02 -35.97
CA ASP A 70 14.66 -3.05 -36.16
C ASP A 70 14.56 -4.27 -35.23
N GLY A 71 13.33 -4.68 -34.87
CA GLY A 71 13.07 -5.82 -33.97
C GLY A 71 13.20 -5.49 -32.49
N TRP A 72 13.29 -4.20 -32.15
CA TRP A 72 13.32 -3.69 -30.79
C TRP A 72 12.19 -2.71 -30.54
N VAL A 73 11.64 -2.74 -29.34
CA VAL A 73 10.69 -1.75 -28.84
C VAL A 73 11.44 -0.83 -27.88
N LYS A 74 11.45 0.44 -28.22
CA LYS A 74 11.92 1.51 -27.34
C LYS A 74 10.85 1.84 -26.33
N VAL A 75 11.20 1.88 -25.07
CA VAL A 75 10.32 2.15 -23.94
C VAL A 75 10.91 3.23 -23.06
N SER A 76 10.06 3.88 -22.22
CA SER A 76 10.51 4.83 -21.22
C SER A 76 10.39 4.19 -19.83
N ILE A 77 11.46 4.31 -19.03
CA ILE A 77 11.49 3.91 -17.61
C ILE A 77 12.04 5.09 -16.82
N ASP A 78 11.25 5.62 -15.88
CA ASP A 78 11.63 6.78 -15.06
C ASP A 78 12.06 8.00 -15.88
N GLY A 79 11.54 8.12 -17.13
CA GLY A 79 11.86 9.20 -18.06
C GLY A 79 13.14 8.98 -18.86
N GLU A 80 13.78 7.82 -18.76
CA GLU A 80 14.93 7.43 -19.55
C GLU A 80 14.58 6.40 -20.61
N ASP A 81 15.25 6.48 -21.76
CA ASP A 81 15.06 5.53 -22.87
C ASP A 81 15.68 4.16 -22.57
N ALA A 82 14.93 3.10 -22.81
CA ALA A 82 15.40 1.72 -22.71
C ALA A 82 14.81 0.87 -23.86
N TYR A 83 15.29 -0.36 -24.00
CA TYR A 83 14.93 -1.21 -25.12
C TYR A 83 14.60 -2.64 -24.67
N VAL A 84 13.54 -3.20 -25.26
CA VAL A 84 13.15 -4.60 -25.10
C VAL A 84 13.02 -5.24 -26.48
N SER A 85 13.29 -6.54 -26.59
CA SER A 85 13.10 -7.25 -27.87
C SER A 85 11.62 -7.33 -28.22
N GLU A 86 11.26 -6.96 -29.45
CA GLU A 86 9.89 -6.98 -29.97
C GLU A 86 9.26 -8.38 -29.87
N GLU A 87 10.05 -9.44 -29.97
CA GLU A 87 9.59 -10.84 -29.89
C GLU A 87 8.92 -11.16 -28.54
N TYR A 88 9.31 -10.46 -27.47
CA TYR A 88 8.87 -10.77 -26.11
C TYR A 88 7.89 -9.76 -25.51
N VAL A 89 7.34 -8.87 -26.34
CA VAL A 89 6.33 -7.89 -25.92
C VAL A 89 5.15 -7.87 -26.87
N THR A 90 4.01 -7.42 -26.38
CA THR A 90 2.85 -7.03 -27.19
C THR A 90 2.64 -5.54 -27.02
N VAL A 91 2.62 -4.80 -28.16
CA VAL A 91 2.30 -3.35 -28.12
C VAL A 91 0.80 -3.19 -28.30
N GLU A 92 0.17 -2.55 -27.33
CA GLU A 92 -1.28 -2.35 -27.31
C GLU A 92 -1.69 -1.01 -26.68
N ASN A 93 -2.90 -0.58 -27.02
CA ASN A 93 -3.49 0.63 -26.45
C ASN A 93 -4.23 0.33 -25.15
N ARG A 94 -3.94 1.10 -24.13
CA ARG A 94 -4.55 0.98 -22.79
C ARG A 94 -5.24 2.27 -22.38
N LEU A 95 -6.38 2.12 -21.75
CA LEU A 95 -7.01 3.15 -20.94
C LEU A 95 -6.79 2.80 -19.47
N ASP A 96 -6.57 3.82 -18.64
CA ASP A 96 -6.49 3.60 -17.20
C ASP A 96 -7.82 3.04 -16.69
N THR A 97 -7.75 2.06 -15.81
CA THR A 97 -8.90 1.50 -15.12
C THR A 97 -9.18 2.27 -13.83
N ALA A 98 -10.40 2.18 -13.34
CA ALA A 98 -10.72 2.74 -12.02
C ALA A 98 -9.90 2.02 -10.95
N ILE A 99 -9.44 2.78 -9.98
CA ILE A 99 -8.83 2.27 -8.74
C ILE A 99 -9.76 2.57 -7.57
N THR A 100 -9.71 1.73 -6.54
CA THR A 100 -10.50 1.97 -5.34
C THR A 100 -9.97 3.19 -4.57
N MET A 101 -10.81 3.81 -3.73
CA MET A 101 -10.35 4.87 -2.84
C MET A 101 -9.29 4.33 -1.87
N SER A 102 -9.39 3.08 -1.47
CA SER A 102 -8.40 2.40 -0.64
C SER A 102 -7.05 2.33 -1.33
N GLU A 103 -7.02 1.90 -2.58
CA GLU A 103 -5.81 1.83 -3.38
C GLU A 103 -5.19 3.23 -3.62
N LEU A 104 -6.03 4.24 -3.88
CA LEU A 104 -5.58 5.63 -4.04
C LEU A 104 -4.93 6.19 -2.78
N LEU A 105 -5.49 5.91 -1.60
CA LEU A 105 -5.04 6.47 -0.33
C LEU A 105 -3.89 5.68 0.32
N TYR A 106 -3.82 4.38 0.09
CA TYR A 106 -2.94 3.47 0.83
C TYR A 106 -1.99 2.65 -0.05
N GLY A 107 -2.14 2.75 -1.39
CA GLY A 107 -1.36 2.00 -2.37
C GLY A 107 -2.01 0.69 -2.81
N ALA A 108 -1.54 0.16 -3.92
CA ALA A 108 -2.01 -1.11 -4.48
C ALA A 108 -1.76 -2.29 -3.50
N GLY A 109 -2.68 -3.25 -3.47
CA GLY A 109 -2.56 -4.46 -2.66
C GLY A 109 -2.87 -4.30 -1.17
N VAL A 110 -3.34 -3.12 -0.71
CA VAL A 110 -3.82 -2.96 0.67
C VAL A 110 -5.27 -3.43 0.74
N SER A 111 -5.55 -4.46 1.54
CA SER A 111 -6.90 -5.01 1.68
C SER A 111 -7.86 -4.05 2.37
N ASP A 112 -9.17 -4.15 2.04
CA ASP A 112 -10.21 -3.31 2.63
C ASP A 112 -10.26 -3.44 4.15
N VAL A 113 -10.00 -4.62 4.71
CA VAL A 113 -9.96 -4.84 6.16
C VAL A 113 -8.87 -3.99 6.83
N ARG A 114 -7.70 -3.84 6.21
CA ARG A 114 -6.61 -3.00 6.72
C ARG A 114 -7.02 -1.53 6.73
N VAL A 115 -7.66 -1.08 5.66
CA VAL A 115 -8.18 0.29 5.54
C VAL A 115 -9.25 0.56 6.58
N GLU A 116 -10.24 -0.32 6.70
CA GLU A 116 -11.32 -0.19 7.70
C GLU A 116 -10.78 -0.15 9.13
N LEU A 117 -9.78 -0.98 9.45
CA LEU A 117 -9.13 -0.98 10.76
C LEU A 117 -8.48 0.36 11.06
N VAL A 118 -7.74 0.92 10.10
CA VAL A 118 -7.07 2.22 10.25
C VAL A 118 -8.09 3.34 10.40
N GLU A 119 -9.13 3.38 9.55
CA GLU A 119 -10.18 4.41 9.64
C GLU A 119 -10.98 4.30 10.95
N TYR A 120 -11.24 3.08 11.41
CA TYR A 120 -11.84 2.87 12.72
C TYR A 120 -10.94 3.39 13.86
N ALA A 121 -9.64 3.08 13.82
CA ALA A 121 -8.68 3.53 14.82
C ALA A 121 -8.59 5.07 14.90
N LYS A 122 -8.62 5.76 13.75
CA LYS A 122 -8.54 7.22 13.63
C LYS A 122 -9.70 7.95 14.34
N GLN A 123 -10.87 7.33 14.46
CA GLN A 123 -12.04 7.92 15.11
C GLN A 123 -11.80 8.22 16.61
N PHE A 124 -10.81 7.60 17.22
CA PHE A 124 -10.50 7.73 18.65
C PHE A 124 -9.36 8.70 18.96
N VAL A 125 -8.82 9.40 17.96
CA VAL A 125 -7.81 10.44 18.19
C VAL A 125 -8.36 11.51 19.13
N GLY A 126 -7.56 11.89 20.13
CA GLY A 126 -7.93 12.85 21.17
C GLY A 126 -8.54 12.21 22.43
N ASN A 127 -8.95 10.96 22.39
CA ASN A 127 -9.47 10.26 23.58
C ASN A 127 -8.36 9.99 24.62
N PRO A 128 -8.73 9.88 25.92
CA PRO A 128 -7.75 9.84 26.99
C PRO A 128 -6.92 8.56 27.01
N TYR A 129 -5.70 8.70 27.53
CA TYR A 129 -4.87 7.57 27.95
C TYR A 129 -5.18 7.19 29.39
N VAL A 130 -5.41 5.92 29.65
CA VAL A 130 -5.54 5.36 31.01
C VAL A 130 -4.67 4.10 31.12
N TRP A 131 -3.75 4.06 32.04
CA TRP A 131 -2.91 2.90 32.30
C TRP A 131 -3.74 1.67 32.64
N GLY A 132 -3.51 0.55 31.95
CA GLY A 132 -4.32 -0.67 32.08
C GLY A 132 -5.73 -0.56 31.48
N GLY A 133 -6.07 0.55 30.84
CA GLY A 133 -7.37 0.76 30.19
C GLY A 133 -7.45 0.11 28.82
N THR A 134 -8.69 -0.31 28.46
CA THR A 134 -9.01 -0.91 27.15
C THR A 134 -10.19 -0.24 26.46
N SER A 135 -10.70 0.85 27.03
CA SER A 135 -11.84 1.57 26.45
C SER A 135 -11.38 2.62 25.47
N LEU A 136 -11.80 2.49 24.21
CA LEU A 136 -11.44 3.43 23.14
C LEU A 136 -11.94 4.86 23.39
N THR A 137 -13.01 5.03 24.21
CA THR A 137 -13.62 6.33 24.49
C THR A 137 -13.35 6.84 25.92
N LYS A 138 -13.26 5.93 26.90
CA LYS A 138 -13.07 6.30 28.31
C LYS A 138 -11.61 6.26 28.77
N GLY A 139 -10.73 5.67 27.95
CA GLY A 139 -9.31 5.60 28.15
C GLY A 139 -8.71 4.21 27.93
N ALA A 140 -7.63 4.18 27.20
CA ALA A 140 -6.84 2.99 26.93
C ALA A 140 -5.35 3.28 27.09
N ASP A 141 -4.54 2.28 27.46
CA ASP A 141 -3.10 2.34 27.28
C ASP A 141 -2.71 1.86 25.85
N CYS A 142 -1.42 1.85 25.54
CA CYS A 142 -0.95 1.53 24.18
C CYS A 142 -1.40 0.14 23.70
N SER A 143 -1.25 -0.88 24.53
CA SER A 143 -1.64 -2.26 24.19
C SER A 143 -3.15 -2.49 24.29
N GLY A 144 -3.82 -1.78 25.21
CA GLY A 144 -5.28 -1.80 25.33
C GLY A 144 -5.99 -1.13 24.15
N PHE A 145 -5.42 -0.05 23.62
CA PHE A 145 -5.89 0.57 22.37
C PHE A 145 -5.81 -0.41 21.21
N VAL A 146 -4.63 -1.01 20.97
CA VAL A 146 -4.42 -2.02 19.92
C VAL A 146 -5.38 -3.18 20.09
N LEU A 147 -5.46 -3.76 21.29
CA LEU A 147 -6.39 -4.87 21.59
C LEU A 147 -7.84 -4.51 21.23
N ALA A 148 -8.30 -3.33 21.65
CA ALA A 148 -9.68 -2.91 21.43
C ALA A 148 -10.01 -2.65 19.96
N VAL A 149 -9.07 -2.05 19.21
CA VAL A 149 -9.22 -1.84 17.77
C VAL A 149 -9.30 -3.17 17.05
N TYR A 150 -8.33 -4.08 17.24
CA TYR A 150 -8.30 -5.37 16.57
C TYR A 150 -9.48 -6.28 16.93
N LYS A 151 -9.99 -6.20 18.16
CA LYS A 151 -11.18 -6.93 18.60
C LYS A 151 -12.41 -6.61 17.75
N LYS A 152 -12.56 -5.37 17.27
CA LYS A 152 -13.65 -4.96 16.36
C LYS A 152 -13.63 -5.76 15.05
N PHE A 153 -12.45 -6.20 14.63
CA PHE A 153 -12.21 -6.99 13.40
C PHE A 153 -12.04 -8.49 13.67
N GLY A 154 -12.52 -8.97 14.83
CA GLY A 154 -12.52 -10.40 15.19
C GLY A 154 -11.18 -10.95 15.64
N VAL A 155 -10.15 -10.12 15.79
CA VAL A 155 -8.81 -10.54 16.23
C VAL A 155 -8.63 -10.29 17.72
N SER A 156 -8.32 -11.37 18.46
CA SER A 156 -8.03 -11.31 19.89
C SER A 156 -6.53 -11.18 20.14
N LEU A 157 -6.14 -10.12 20.84
CA LEU A 157 -4.74 -9.86 21.21
C LEU A 157 -4.59 -9.79 22.75
N PRO A 158 -3.44 -10.20 23.31
CA PRO A 158 -3.17 -10.03 24.74
C PRO A 158 -3.03 -8.56 25.11
N HIS A 159 -3.40 -8.19 26.35
CA HIS A 159 -3.24 -6.83 26.89
C HIS A 159 -1.83 -6.60 27.46
N HIS A 160 -0.81 -6.72 26.60
CA HIS A 160 0.59 -6.43 26.93
C HIS A 160 1.40 -6.31 25.66
N SER A 161 2.11 -5.18 25.46
CA SER A 161 2.83 -4.90 24.21
C SER A 161 3.89 -5.95 23.87
N GLY A 162 4.66 -6.43 24.84
CA GLY A 162 5.65 -7.50 24.63
C GLY A 162 5.02 -8.85 24.26
N SER A 163 3.79 -9.12 24.68
CA SER A 163 3.03 -10.32 24.28
C SER A 163 2.41 -10.15 22.90
N GLN A 164 1.93 -8.96 22.55
CA GLN A 164 1.43 -8.63 21.21
C GLN A 164 2.55 -8.75 20.16
N ALA A 165 3.79 -8.38 20.52
CA ALA A 165 4.95 -8.52 19.65
C ALA A 165 5.31 -9.98 19.30
N LYS A 166 4.69 -10.96 19.96
CA LYS A 166 4.88 -12.39 19.69
C LYS A 166 3.74 -12.99 18.87
N GLN A 167 2.70 -12.19 18.57
CA GLN A 167 1.58 -12.58 17.72
C GLN A 167 1.93 -12.30 16.25
N GLY A 168 1.29 -12.99 15.33
CA GLY A 168 1.44 -12.77 13.88
C GLY A 168 2.84 -13.02 13.33
N SER A 169 3.10 -12.44 12.18
CA SER A 169 4.34 -12.61 11.41
C SER A 169 5.27 -11.41 11.58
N LYS A 170 6.57 -11.67 11.83
CA LYS A 170 7.59 -10.60 11.81
C LYS A 170 7.81 -10.13 10.39
N ILE A 171 7.78 -8.83 10.18
CA ILE A 171 8.04 -8.18 8.89
C ILE A 171 9.19 -7.19 8.98
N SER A 172 9.66 -6.69 7.83
CA SER A 172 10.66 -5.62 7.76
C SER A 172 9.97 -4.24 7.73
N ALA A 173 10.75 -3.16 7.85
CA ALA A 173 10.23 -1.80 7.76
C ALA A 173 9.73 -1.46 6.35
N SER A 174 10.31 -2.07 5.31
CA SER A 174 9.90 -1.92 3.91
C SER A 174 8.55 -2.57 3.60
N ASP A 175 8.18 -3.60 4.37
CA ASP A 175 6.96 -4.38 4.16
C ASP A 175 5.79 -3.88 5.02
N LEU A 176 5.96 -2.74 5.72
CA LEU A 176 4.91 -2.16 6.56
C LEU A 176 3.70 -1.75 5.73
N GLN A 177 2.56 -2.33 6.07
CA GLN A 177 1.26 -1.99 5.53
C GLN A 177 0.34 -1.38 6.60
N PRO A 178 -0.66 -0.55 6.21
CA PRO A 178 -1.68 -0.07 7.14
C PRO A 178 -2.28 -1.21 7.96
N GLY A 179 -2.45 -0.97 9.26
CA GLY A 179 -2.90 -2.00 10.20
C GLY A 179 -1.78 -2.79 10.87
N ASP A 180 -0.55 -2.79 10.38
CA ASP A 180 0.56 -3.49 11.03
C ASP A 180 0.98 -2.84 12.35
N LEU A 181 1.62 -3.62 13.22
CA LEU A 181 2.05 -3.16 14.53
C LEU A 181 3.52 -2.78 14.55
N VAL A 182 3.79 -1.59 15.09
CA VAL A 182 5.13 -1.06 15.33
C VAL A 182 5.41 -1.07 16.82
N PHE A 183 6.50 -1.70 17.24
CA PHE A 183 6.89 -1.82 18.64
C PHE A 183 8.14 -1.02 18.96
N TYR A 184 8.16 -0.44 20.17
CA TYR A 184 9.24 0.39 20.66
C TYR A 184 9.75 -0.15 21.99
N GLY A 185 11.05 -0.02 22.18
CA GLY A 185 11.75 -0.48 23.37
C GLY A 185 12.28 0.67 24.25
N ASN A 186 12.81 0.29 25.40
CA ASN A 186 13.42 1.20 26.38
C ASN A 186 14.96 1.26 26.30
N GLY A 187 15.55 0.81 25.17
CA GLY A 187 17.01 0.77 24.99
C GLY A 187 17.69 -0.47 25.58
N SER A 188 17.03 -1.21 26.48
CA SER A 188 17.52 -2.48 27.05
C SER A 188 17.01 -3.71 26.31
N GLY A 189 16.35 -3.53 25.16
CA GLY A 189 15.74 -4.61 24.37
C GLY A 189 14.33 -5.02 24.79
N SER A 190 13.82 -4.49 25.91
CA SER A 190 12.46 -4.76 26.35
C SER A 190 11.45 -3.86 25.62
N ILE A 191 10.42 -4.48 25.02
CA ILE A 191 9.30 -3.75 24.41
C ILE A 191 8.42 -3.16 25.52
N ASN A 192 8.13 -1.85 25.43
CA ASN A 192 7.31 -1.12 26.37
C ASN A 192 6.23 -0.26 25.72
N HIS A 193 6.14 -0.27 24.40
CA HIS A 193 5.11 0.47 23.68
C HIS A 193 4.78 -0.18 22.34
N VAL A 194 3.55 0.05 21.87
CA VAL A 194 3.03 -0.44 20.60
C VAL A 194 2.16 0.63 19.95
N ALA A 195 2.17 0.66 18.62
CA ALA A 195 1.35 1.53 17.80
C ALA A 195 0.85 0.77 16.57
N ILE A 196 -0.24 1.24 15.97
CA ILE A 196 -0.76 0.74 14.68
C ILE A 196 -0.21 1.64 13.58
N TYR A 197 0.42 1.05 12.56
CA TYR A 197 0.85 1.77 11.36
C TYR A 197 -0.38 2.15 10.52
N ILE A 198 -0.44 3.39 10.05
CA ILE A 198 -1.60 3.92 9.32
C ILE A 198 -1.27 4.37 7.90
N GLY A 199 -0.08 3.97 7.38
CA GLY A 199 0.40 4.44 6.08
C GLY A 199 1.15 5.77 6.17
N GLY A 200 1.81 6.19 5.07
CA GLY A 200 2.47 7.48 4.96
C GLY A 200 3.55 7.76 6.00
N GLY A 201 4.20 6.73 6.56
CA GLY A 201 5.21 6.89 7.60
C GLY A 201 4.65 7.28 8.97
N GLN A 202 3.35 7.03 9.22
CA GLN A 202 2.64 7.43 10.43
C GLN A 202 2.11 6.24 11.22
N VAL A 203 1.95 6.45 12.52
CA VAL A 203 1.32 5.50 13.45
C VAL A 203 0.28 6.20 14.31
N ILE A 204 -0.75 5.44 14.73
CA ILE A 204 -1.70 5.84 15.74
C ILE A 204 -1.49 5.04 17.02
N HIS A 205 -1.50 5.70 18.17
CA HIS A 205 -1.23 5.06 19.45
C HIS A 205 -1.82 5.83 20.64
N ALA A 206 -2.17 5.13 21.71
CA ALA A 206 -2.38 5.74 23.01
C ALA A 206 -1.01 6.05 23.62
N SER A 207 -0.64 7.33 23.64
CA SER A 207 0.75 7.77 23.88
C SER A 207 1.09 7.95 25.34
N SER A 208 0.36 8.81 26.03
CA SER A 208 0.60 9.13 27.47
C SER A 208 -0.64 9.77 28.10
N PRO A 209 -0.72 9.85 29.44
CA PRO A 209 -1.81 10.55 30.10
C PRO A 209 -1.98 12.02 29.70
N LYS A 210 -0.88 12.66 29.29
CA LYS A 210 -0.90 14.06 28.84
C LYS A 210 -1.47 14.25 27.44
N THR A 211 -1.29 13.29 26.56
CA THR A 211 -1.56 13.45 25.12
C THR A 211 -2.67 12.54 24.58
N GLY A 212 -3.06 11.52 25.34
CA GLY A 212 -4.10 10.58 24.90
C GLY A 212 -3.72 9.78 23.66
N ILE A 213 -4.73 9.44 22.89
CA ILE A 213 -4.61 8.77 21.58
C ILE A 213 -4.27 9.82 20.53
N LYS A 214 -3.19 9.59 19.78
CA LYS A 214 -2.72 10.53 18.76
C LYS A 214 -2.01 9.85 17.60
N ILE A 215 -1.81 10.62 16.53
CA ILE A 215 -0.96 10.24 15.39
C ILE A 215 0.44 10.81 15.59
N SER A 216 1.45 10.03 15.23
CA SER A 216 2.87 10.41 15.27
C SER A 216 3.61 9.82 14.05
N LYS A 217 4.81 10.34 13.71
CA LYS A 217 5.67 9.64 12.76
C LYS A 217 6.06 8.27 13.33
N TYR A 218 6.13 7.24 12.50
CA TYR A 218 6.44 5.88 12.98
C TYR A 218 7.83 5.78 13.63
N ASN A 219 8.73 6.68 13.28
CA ASN A 219 10.10 6.76 13.80
C ASN A 219 10.30 7.85 14.87
N TYR A 220 9.24 8.35 15.51
CA TYR A 220 9.34 9.30 16.63
C TYR A 220 10.12 8.76 17.84
N ARG A 221 10.21 7.45 17.94
CA ARG A 221 11.16 6.65 18.72
C ARG A 221 11.75 5.60 17.79
N THR A 222 12.92 5.06 18.09
CA THR A 222 13.51 3.97 17.31
C THR A 222 12.65 2.72 17.44
N PRO A 223 12.02 2.24 16.36
CA PRO A 223 11.29 0.98 16.39
C PRO A 223 12.23 -0.20 16.63
N VAL A 224 11.78 -1.20 17.37
CA VAL A 224 12.56 -2.42 17.65
C VAL A 224 12.00 -3.66 16.98
N LYS A 225 10.72 -3.62 16.58
CA LYS A 225 10.08 -4.73 15.88
C LYS A 225 8.83 -4.26 15.09
N TYR A 226 8.55 -4.96 14.00
CA TYR A 226 7.33 -4.82 13.21
C TYR A 226 6.66 -6.17 13.09
N VAL A 227 5.33 -6.20 13.18
CA VAL A 227 4.54 -7.43 13.13
C VAL A 227 3.27 -7.21 12.33
N SER A 228 3.01 -8.07 11.37
CA SER A 228 1.71 -8.17 10.69
C SER A 228 0.84 -9.19 11.42
N ILE A 229 -0.37 -8.77 11.79
CA ILE A 229 -1.37 -9.60 12.47
C ILE A 229 -2.47 -10.03 11.50
N LEU A 230 -2.85 -9.13 10.58
CA LEU A 230 -3.85 -9.43 9.57
C LEU A 230 -3.23 -10.34 8.51
N GLN A 231 -3.99 -11.36 8.11
CA GLN A 231 -3.66 -12.21 6.97
C GLN A 231 -4.55 -11.72 5.81
N ASP A 232 -3.91 -11.29 4.74
CA ASP A 232 -4.58 -10.88 3.50
C ASP A 232 -5.03 -12.10 2.73
#